data_68cceb062a5d365615f268f66d9c634b
#
_entry.id   68cceb062a5d365615f268f66d9c634b
#
_cell.length_a   1.000
_cell.length_b   1.000
_cell.length_c   1.000
_cell.angle_alpha   90.00
_cell.angle_beta   90.00
_cell.angle_gamma   90.00
#
_symmetry.space_group_name_H-M   'P 1'
#
loop_
_entity.id
_entity.type
_entity.pdbx_description
1 polymer ?
#
loop_
_entity_poly.entity_id
_entity_poly.type
_entity_poly.pdbx_seq_one_letter_code
_entity_poly.pdbx_strand_id
1 'polypeptide(L)'
;AGITGNPDMKIQKRALVPMCADNGVVEEGVTQTGQEVTAIVAENFLSGDTSACVMSRQCGTKVIPVDIGMAVDTKVSKELKVAYGTANMTKGPAMTRAQAVKALEAGIDRPMRWPM
;
A
#
# COMPACT_ATOMS: atom_id res chain seq x y z
N ALA A 1 -17.53 -4.62 -19.04
CA ALA A 1 -18.02 -4.48 -20.41
C ALA A 1 -17.33 -3.30 -21.12
N GLY A 2 -17.37 -2.07 -20.58
CA GLY A 2 -16.79 -0.88 -21.24
C GLY A 2 -15.28 -0.97 -21.50
N ILE A 3 -14.50 -1.53 -20.57
CA ILE A 3 -13.04 -1.68 -20.71
C ILE A 3 -12.68 -2.82 -21.63
N THR A 4 -13.39 -3.94 -21.54
CA THR A 4 -13.07 -5.17 -22.28
C THR A 4 -13.82 -5.29 -23.61
N GLY A 5 -14.86 -4.48 -23.84
CA GLY A 5 -15.75 -4.59 -24.99
C GLY A 5 -16.63 -5.84 -24.98
N ASN A 6 -16.57 -6.66 -23.94
CA ASN A 6 -17.34 -7.91 -23.83
C ASN A 6 -18.38 -7.79 -22.69
N PRO A 7 -19.68 -7.95 -22.99
CA PRO A 7 -20.73 -7.94 -21.96
C PRO A 7 -20.65 -9.13 -21.00
N ASP A 8 -20.15 -10.28 -21.45
CA ASP A 8 -19.97 -11.50 -20.65
C ASP A 8 -18.59 -11.53 -20.00
N MET A 9 -18.27 -10.47 -19.27
CA MET A 9 -16.97 -10.31 -18.64
C MET A 9 -16.75 -11.33 -17.52
N LYS A 10 -15.62 -12.05 -17.58
CA LYS A 10 -15.14 -12.95 -16.50
C LYS A 10 -13.85 -12.42 -15.90
N ILE A 11 -13.84 -12.20 -14.59
CA ILE A 11 -12.64 -11.82 -13.85
C ILE A 11 -11.97 -13.11 -13.36
N GLN A 12 -10.93 -13.54 -14.05
CA GLN A 12 -10.20 -14.77 -13.74
C GLN A 12 -8.97 -14.54 -12.87
N LYS A 13 -8.28 -13.39 -13.05
CA LYS A 13 -7.09 -13.02 -12.29
C LYS A 13 -7.39 -11.79 -11.45
N ARG A 14 -7.09 -11.89 -10.15
CA ARG A 14 -7.32 -10.82 -9.19
C ARG A 14 -6.07 -10.53 -8.41
N ALA A 15 -5.85 -9.27 -8.08
CA ALA A 15 -4.75 -8.85 -7.22
C ALA A 15 -5.26 -7.85 -6.17
N LEU A 16 -4.72 -7.98 -4.96
CA LEU A 16 -4.85 -7.00 -3.89
C LEU A 16 -3.50 -6.33 -3.71
N VAL A 17 -3.45 -5.01 -3.82
CA VAL A 17 -2.22 -4.22 -3.68
C VAL A 17 -2.34 -3.36 -2.42
N PRO A 18 -1.97 -3.87 -1.23
CA PRO A 18 -1.91 -3.04 -0.05
C PRO A 18 -0.76 -2.04 -0.16
N MET A 19 -1.09 -0.77 -0.04
CA MET A 19 -0.12 0.32 0.00
C MET A 19 0.18 0.68 1.45
N CYS A 20 1.40 0.40 1.88
CA CYS A 20 1.82 0.55 3.27
C CYS A 20 2.48 1.91 3.47
N ALA A 21 2.01 2.66 4.46
CA ALA A 21 2.55 3.97 4.81
C ALA A 21 2.37 4.28 6.30
N ASP A 22 3.20 5.15 6.82
CA ASP A 22 3.13 5.68 8.17
C ASP A 22 2.74 7.16 8.17
N ASN A 23 2.08 7.58 9.24
CA ASN A 23 1.64 8.96 9.44
C ASN A 23 2.33 9.59 10.63
N GLY A 24 2.96 10.75 10.44
CA GLY A 24 3.72 11.44 11.48
C GLY A 24 2.88 11.89 12.68
N VAL A 25 1.55 12.00 12.52
CA VAL A 25 0.63 12.35 13.61
C VAL A 25 0.61 11.31 14.75
N VAL A 26 1.18 10.14 14.55
CA VAL A 26 1.35 9.11 15.60
C VAL A 26 2.12 9.65 16.81
N GLU A 27 3.01 10.64 16.62
CA GLU A 27 3.72 11.34 17.70
C GLU A 27 2.76 11.97 18.73
N GLU A 28 1.56 12.30 18.35
CA GLU A 28 0.54 12.93 19.21
C GLU A 28 -0.26 11.91 20.06
N GLY A 29 0.10 10.62 20.02
CA GLY A 29 -0.57 9.59 20.79
C GLY A 29 -2.01 9.28 20.36
N VAL A 30 -2.31 9.48 19.08
CA VAL A 30 -3.65 9.25 18.49
C VAL A 30 -3.96 7.78 18.24
N THR A 31 -2.98 6.91 18.40
CA THR A 31 -3.13 5.45 18.22
C THR A 31 -2.69 4.70 19.47
N GLN A 32 -3.17 3.48 19.62
CA GLN A 32 -2.77 2.59 20.73
C GLN A 32 -1.41 1.92 20.49
N THR A 33 -0.93 1.92 19.25
CA THR A 33 0.32 1.27 18.82
C THR A 33 1.25 2.30 18.18
N GLY A 34 2.56 1.99 18.17
CA GLY A 34 3.55 2.82 17.47
C GLY A 34 3.61 2.50 15.96
N GLN A 35 4.51 3.19 15.26
CA GLN A 35 4.73 3.00 13.80
C GLN A 35 5.38 1.64 13.48
N GLU A 36 6.02 0.98 14.44
CA GLU A 36 6.63 -0.35 14.26
C GLU A 36 5.63 -1.41 13.77
N VAL A 37 4.36 -1.26 14.12
CA VAL A 37 3.30 -2.20 13.71
C VAL A 37 3.12 -2.21 12.20
N THR A 38 3.23 -1.07 11.54
CA THR A 38 3.12 -0.96 10.07
C THR A 38 4.18 -1.83 9.39
N ALA A 39 5.43 -1.76 9.85
CA ALA A 39 6.53 -2.56 9.31
C ALA A 39 6.31 -4.06 9.52
N ILE A 40 5.88 -4.45 10.72
CA ILE A 40 5.60 -5.85 11.07
C ILE A 40 4.49 -6.41 10.19
N VAL A 41 3.38 -5.69 10.06
CA VAL A 41 2.23 -6.12 9.24
C VAL A 41 2.62 -6.16 7.76
N ALA A 42 3.40 -5.19 7.27
CA ALA A 42 3.87 -5.18 5.89
C ALA A 42 4.73 -6.41 5.57
N GLU A 43 5.61 -6.83 6.46
CA GLU A 43 6.39 -8.06 6.30
C GLU A 43 5.50 -9.32 6.39
N ASN A 44 4.48 -9.31 7.23
CA ASN A 44 3.52 -10.41 7.33
C ASN A 44 2.67 -10.57 6.06
N PHE A 45 2.52 -9.54 5.23
CA PHE A 45 1.95 -9.69 3.88
C PHE A 45 2.83 -10.58 2.99
N LEU A 46 4.14 -10.52 3.15
CA LEU A 46 5.07 -11.36 2.37
C LEU A 46 5.05 -12.81 2.85
N SER A 47 4.93 -13.04 4.16
CA SER A 47 4.82 -14.40 4.73
C SER A 47 3.44 -15.02 4.53
N GLY A 48 2.42 -14.22 4.27
CA GLY A 48 1.05 -14.69 4.06
C GLY A 48 0.22 -14.87 5.33
N ASP A 49 0.66 -14.27 6.45
CA ASP A 49 0.07 -14.49 7.78
C ASP A 49 -1.00 -13.44 8.17
N THR A 50 -1.20 -12.41 7.35
CA THR A 50 -2.24 -11.43 7.63
C THR A 50 -3.64 -11.97 7.30
N SER A 51 -4.67 -11.41 7.94
CA SER A 51 -6.07 -11.75 7.63
C SER A 51 -6.40 -11.50 6.15
N ALA A 52 -5.87 -10.41 5.58
CA ALA A 52 -6.03 -10.11 4.15
C ALA A 52 -5.42 -11.21 3.26
N CYS A 53 -4.26 -11.77 3.63
CA CYS A 53 -3.64 -12.88 2.90
C CYS A 53 -4.47 -14.16 3.00
N VAL A 54 -4.99 -14.47 4.18
CA VAL A 54 -5.84 -15.65 4.40
C VAL A 54 -7.12 -15.55 3.56
N MET A 55 -7.80 -14.40 3.60
CA MET A 55 -9.01 -14.16 2.81
C MET A 55 -8.72 -14.16 1.31
N SER A 56 -7.61 -13.59 0.89
CA SER A 56 -7.20 -13.55 -0.51
C SER A 56 -6.92 -14.94 -1.08
N ARG A 57 -6.35 -15.83 -0.29
CA ARG A 57 -6.17 -17.24 -0.68
C ARG A 57 -7.49 -17.93 -0.95
N GLN A 58 -8.51 -17.71 -0.11
CA GLN A 58 -9.84 -18.27 -0.30
C GLN A 58 -10.50 -17.77 -1.60
N CYS A 59 -10.20 -16.54 -2.01
CA CYS A 59 -10.75 -15.93 -3.21
C CYS A 59 -9.88 -16.10 -4.47
N GLY A 60 -8.75 -16.81 -4.38
CA GLY A 60 -7.82 -16.93 -5.49
C GLY A 60 -7.21 -15.59 -5.93
N THR A 61 -7.01 -14.68 -4.98
CA THR A 61 -6.47 -13.32 -5.20
C THR A 61 -5.01 -13.26 -4.78
N LYS A 62 -4.15 -12.72 -5.63
CA LYS A 62 -2.73 -12.50 -5.30
C LYS A 62 -2.56 -11.23 -4.47
N VAL A 63 -1.77 -11.29 -3.40
CA VAL A 63 -1.45 -10.13 -2.55
C VAL A 63 -0.05 -9.61 -2.87
N ILE A 64 0.06 -8.28 -3.08
CA ILE A 64 1.31 -7.64 -3.48
C ILE A 64 1.49 -6.37 -2.64
N PRO A 65 2.16 -6.47 -1.50
CA PRO A 65 2.41 -5.31 -0.66
C PRO A 65 3.38 -4.34 -1.37
N VAL A 66 3.14 -3.06 -1.18
CA VAL A 66 3.99 -1.97 -1.70
C VAL A 66 4.26 -0.99 -0.57
N ASP A 67 5.53 -0.68 -0.35
CA ASP A 67 5.94 0.42 0.52
C ASP A 67 5.83 1.72 -0.27
N ILE A 68 4.84 2.53 0.08
CA ILE A 68 4.67 3.87 -0.52
C ILE A 68 5.11 4.98 0.43
N GLY A 69 5.33 4.68 1.69
CA GLY A 69 5.72 5.69 2.66
C GLY A 69 5.84 5.15 4.10
N MET A 70 6.41 3.97 4.30
CA MET A 70 6.71 3.49 5.65
C MET A 70 7.89 4.24 6.27
N ALA A 71 7.87 4.42 7.58
CA ALA A 71 8.91 5.14 8.32
C ALA A 71 10.26 4.41 8.31
N VAL A 72 10.26 3.10 8.11
CA VAL A 72 11.45 2.25 8.06
C VAL A 72 11.47 1.40 6.80
N ASP A 73 12.66 0.95 6.40
CA ASP A 73 12.80 -0.01 5.31
C ASP A 73 12.49 -1.44 5.80
N THR A 74 11.79 -2.19 4.97
CA THR A 74 11.46 -3.60 5.18
C THR A 74 11.82 -4.40 3.95
N LYS A 75 11.48 -5.70 3.93
CA LYS A 75 11.62 -6.56 2.73
C LYS A 75 10.59 -6.26 1.64
N VAL A 76 9.60 -5.43 1.92
CA VAL A 76 8.59 -5.00 0.95
C VAL A 76 9.23 -4.08 -0.09
N SER A 77 8.81 -4.23 -1.36
CA SER A 77 9.31 -3.38 -2.45
C SER A 77 9.06 -1.90 -2.18
N LYS A 78 10.13 -1.11 -2.23
CA LYS A 78 10.13 0.34 -2.00
C LYS A 78 10.35 1.17 -3.26
N GLU A 79 10.24 0.58 -4.44
CA GLU A 79 10.46 1.27 -5.73
C GLU A 79 9.57 2.50 -5.89
N LEU A 80 8.37 2.47 -5.31
CA LEU A 80 7.38 3.54 -5.38
C LEU A 80 7.34 4.40 -4.12
N LYS A 81 8.26 4.21 -3.18
CA LYS A 81 8.30 4.95 -1.92
C LYS A 81 8.47 6.45 -2.15
N VAL A 82 7.56 7.22 -1.60
CA VAL A 82 7.54 8.69 -1.73
C VAL A 82 8.42 9.35 -0.67
N ALA A 83 8.30 8.89 0.59
CA ALA A 83 9.05 9.39 1.72
C ALA A 83 9.01 8.36 2.86
N TYR A 84 9.74 8.61 3.95
CA TYR A 84 9.73 7.79 5.16
C TYR A 84 8.61 8.23 6.12
N GLY A 85 7.37 8.03 5.70
CA GLY A 85 6.16 8.50 6.38
C GLY A 85 5.78 9.93 5.99
N THR A 86 4.64 10.40 6.48
CA THR A 86 4.22 11.79 6.36
C THR A 86 4.78 12.62 7.52
N ALA A 87 4.83 13.95 7.34
CA ALA A 87 5.06 14.85 8.45
C ALA A 87 3.84 14.89 9.39
N ASN A 88 4.06 15.35 10.62
CA ASN A 88 2.98 15.52 11.59
C ASN A 88 2.06 16.67 11.17
N MET A 89 0.83 16.37 10.79
CA MET A 89 -0.14 17.34 10.29
C MET A 89 -0.59 18.37 11.34
N THR A 90 -0.31 18.16 12.62
CA THR A 90 -0.60 19.15 13.67
C THR A 90 0.40 20.29 13.67
N LYS A 91 1.58 20.11 13.07
CA LYS A 91 2.68 21.08 13.03
C LYS A 91 2.86 21.73 11.66
N GLY A 92 2.19 21.22 10.62
CA GLY A 92 2.30 21.72 9.26
C GLY A 92 1.72 20.75 8.23
N PRO A 93 1.90 20.97 6.95
CA PRO A 93 1.44 20.06 5.91
C PRO A 93 2.04 18.65 6.06
N ALA A 94 1.20 17.62 5.97
CA ALA A 94 1.64 16.23 6.07
C ALA A 94 2.59 15.83 4.93
N MET A 95 2.42 16.42 3.76
CA MET A 95 3.31 16.24 2.60
C MET A 95 3.31 17.48 1.72
N THR A 96 4.33 17.61 0.90
CA THR A 96 4.40 18.66 -0.12
C THR A 96 3.49 18.30 -1.30
N ARG A 97 3.14 19.29 -2.14
CA ARG A 97 2.38 19.04 -3.37
C ARG A 97 3.12 18.05 -4.29
N ALA A 98 4.44 18.15 -4.40
CA ALA A 98 5.25 17.24 -5.20
C ALA A 98 5.18 15.79 -4.69
N GLN A 99 5.23 15.61 -3.37
CA GLN A 99 5.05 14.28 -2.75
C GLN A 99 3.66 13.71 -3.00
N ALA A 100 2.61 14.55 -2.91
CA ALA A 100 1.24 14.12 -3.19
C ALA A 100 1.07 13.67 -4.64
N VAL A 101 1.60 14.41 -5.60
CA VAL A 101 1.59 14.05 -7.02
C VAL A 101 2.33 12.73 -7.23
N LYS A 102 3.52 12.57 -6.66
CA LYS A 102 4.31 11.33 -6.75
C LYS A 102 3.54 10.13 -6.18
N ALA A 103 2.82 10.30 -5.07
CA ALA A 103 2.00 9.23 -4.49
C ALA A 103 0.84 8.83 -5.40
N LEU A 104 0.18 9.78 -6.05
CA LEU A 104 -0.87 9.51 -7.03
C LEU A 104 -0.32 8.78 -8.26
N GLU A 105 0.81 9.25 -8.80
CA GLU A 105 1.49 8.62 -9.92
C GLU A 105 1.90 7.18 -9.61
N ALA A 106 2.39 6.91 -8.40
CA ALA A 106 2.69 5.55 -7.95
C ALA A 106 1.47 4.63 -7.98
N GLY A 107 0.29 5.15 -7.60
CA GLY A 107 -0.98 4.42 -7.68
C GLY A 107 -1.41 4.13 -9.12
N ILE A 108 -1.10 5.02 -10.06
CA ILE A 108 -1.37 4.83 -11.48
C ILE A 108 -0.39 3.83 -12.10
N ASP A 109 0.90 3.98 -11.78
CA ASP A 109 1.99 3.22 -12.39
C ASP A 109 1.97 1.74 -11.97
N ARG A 110 1.58 1.44 -10.72
CA ARG A 110 1.62 0.07 -10.18
C ARG A 110 0.72 -0.93 -10.92
N PRO A 111 -0.57 -0.62 -11.21
CA PRO A 111 -1.42 -1.51 -11.97
C PRO A 111 -0.93 -1.74 -13.41
N MET A 112 -0.30 -0.74 -14.02
CA MET A 112 0.21 -0.83 -15.40
C MET A 112 1.44 -1.72 -15.52
N ARG A 113 2.22 -1.88 -14.46
CA ARG A 113 3.41 -2.77 -14.41
C ARG A 113 3.08 -4.20 -14.01
N TRP A 114 1.81 -4.48 -13.79
CA TRP A 114 1.38 -5.81 -13.42
C TRP A 114 1.40 -6.74 -14.64
N PRO A 115 2.13 -7.85 -14.62
CA PRO A 115 2.04 -8.85 -15.67
C PRO A 115 0.65 -9.50 -15.59
N MET A 116 -0.16 -9.10 -16.50
CA MET A 116 -1.47 -9.75 -16.67
C MET A 116 -1.35 -11.11 -17.32
#